data_029215ec42b336fc0af4091dafc38c3a
#
_entry.id   029215ec42b336fc0af4091dafc38c3a
#
_cell.length_a   1.000
_cell.length_b   1.000
_cell.length_c   1.000
_cell.angle_alpha   90.00
_cell.angle_beta   90.00
_cell.angle_gamma   90.00
#
_symmetry.space_group_name_H-M   'P 1'
#
loop_
_entity.id
_entity.type
_entity.pdbx_description
1 polymer ?
#
loop_
_entity_poly.entity_id
_entity_poly.type
_entity_poly.pdbx_seq_one_letter_code
_entity_poly.pdbx_strand_id
1 'polypeptide(L)'
;LQVSHNIRIELPDYSSMTNTTESISGFVFDKANRPVSSLEVRLTLDSGFPLITNTNSDGEFSVDLEIPYGTSLGYHNLTAESLGNNYYIGNSTTSKLFVQGQTFLTLDVPASLEFKQEFTGTITLQMYDGTYVSGAPLLISFEPLGMTTMVVTDYNGTATFSSYFSGNTTIPMQVTVNYTGNE
;
A
#
# COMPACT_ATOMS: atom_id res chain seq x y z
N LEU A 1 -11.27 -4.22 -49.41
CA LEU A 1 -11.78 -4.84 -48.18
C LEU A 1 -10.72 -4.66 -47.10
N GLN A 2 -11.01 -3.85 -46.06
CA GLN A 2 -10.10 -3.67 -44.93
C GLN A 2 -10.40 -4.77 -43.91
N VAL A 3 -9.39 -5.57 -43.55
CA VAL A 3 -9.53 -6.60 -42.51
C VAL A 3 -8.90 -6.06 -41.24
N SER A 4 -9.70 -5.84 -40.21
CA SER A 4 -9.22 -5.44 -38.90
C SER A 4 -9.07 -6.66 -38.00
N HIS A 5 -8.05 -6.66 -37.16
CA HIS A 5 -7.72 -7.74 -36.23
C HIS A 5 -8.07 -7.34 -34.81
N ASN A 6 -8.62 -8.27 -34.02
CA ASN A 6 -8.81 -8.03 -32.59
C ASN A 6 -7.47 -8.12 -31.86
N ILE A 7 -7.36 -7.32 -30.79
CA ILE A 7 -6.23 -7.36 -29.89
C ILE A 7 -6.66 -7.92 -28.53
N ARG A 8 -5.66 -8.35 -27.74
CA ARG A 8 -5.78 -8.68 -26.32
C ARG A 8 -4.78 -7.82 -25.56
N ILE A 9 -5.22 -7.21 -24.48
CA ILE A 9 -4.40 -6.43 -23.56
C ILE A 9 -4.21 -7.27 -22.30
N GLU A 10 -2.99 -7.42 -21.85
CA GLU A 10 -2.61 -8.05 -20.57
C GLU A 10 -2.11 -6.98 -19.63
N LEU A 11 -2.69 -6.93 -18.44
CA LEU A 11 -2.34 -6.00 -17.37
C LEU A 11 -2.38 -6.77 -16.05
N PRO A 12 -1.23 -6.94 -15.36
CA PRO A 12 -1.20 -7.61 -14.06
C PRO A 12 -1.81 -6.75 -12.96
N ASP A 13 -2.06 -7.35 -11.80
CA ASP A 13 -2.39 -6.62 -10.59
C ASP A 13 -1.13 -5.99 -9.98
N TYR A 14 -1.31 -4.85 -9.31
CA TYR A 14 -0.26 -4.06 -8.69
C TYR A 14 -0.55 -3.80 -7.22
N SER A 15 0.50 -3.49 -6.46
CA SER A 15 0.39 -2.90 -5.13
C SER A 15 1.38 -1.75 -5.00
N SER A 16 0.95 -0.67 -4.37
CA SER A 16 1.79 0.50 -4.17
C SER A 16 1.40 1.24 -2.89
N MET A 17 2.19 2.21 -2.49
CA MET A 17 1.92 3.05 -1.33
C MET A 17 1.42 4.42 -1.76
N THR A 18 0.69 5.10 -0.89
CA THR A 18 0.41 6.54 -1.08
C THR A 18 1.71 7.34 -1.13
N ASN A 19 1.71 8.45 -1.87
CA ASN A 19 2.87 9.32 -2.10
C ASN A 19 4.06 8.62 -2.79
N THR A 20 3.77 7.72 -3.71
CA THR A 20 4.78 7.07 -4.54
C THR A 20 4.41 7.17 -6.02
N THR A 21 5.38 6.88 -6.87
CA THR A 21 5.16 6.66 -8.30
C THR A 21 5.40 5.18 -8.60
N GLU A 22 4.41 4.55 -9.24
CA GLU A 22 4.46 3.15 -9.64
C GLU A 22 4.58 3.03 -11.15
N SER A 23 5.55 2.26 -11.63
CA SER A 23 5.68 1.99 -13.07
C SER A 23 4.76 0.85 -13.46
N ILE A 24 3.68 1.19 -14.15
CA ILE A 24 2.67 0.24 -14.62
C ILE A 24 3.02 -0.20 -16.03
N SER A 25 3.13 -1.51 -16.24
CA SER A 25 3.42 -2.10 -17.55
C SER A 25 2.44 -3.21 -17.91
N GLY A 26 2.31 -3.45 -19.19
CA GLY A 26 1.47 -4.52 -19.72
C GLY A 26 1.82 -4.82 -21.16
N PHE A 27 1.08 -5.74 -21.79
CA PHE A 27 1.35 -6.19 -23.15
C PHE A 27 0.11 -6.15 -24.01
N VAL A 28 0.31 -5.94 -25.31
CA VAL A 28 -0.72 -6.04 -26.33
C VAL A 28 -0.34 -7.06 -27.39
N PHE A 29 -1.23 -8.02 -27.61
CA PHE A 29 -1.06 -9.09 -28.59
C PHE A 29 -2.24 -9.12 -29.56
N ASP A 30 -1.97 -9.61 -30.78
CA ASP A 30 -3.03 -9.97 -31.74
C ASP A 30 -3.58 -11.39 -31.44
N LYS A 31 -4.59 -11.83 -32.21
CA LYS A 31 -5.19 -13.16 -32.08
C LYS A 31 -4.22 -14.33 -32.29
N ALA A 32 -3.10 -14.10 -32.96
CA ALA A 32 -2.06 -15.10 -33.21
C ALA A 32 -0.95 -15.06 -32.14
N ASN A 33 -1.17 -14.35 -31.01
CA ASN A 33 -0.19 -14.10 -29.95
C ASN A 33 1.09 -13.38 -30.43
N ARG A 34 0.97 -12.57 -31.48
CA ARG A 34 2.09 -11.74 -31.92
C ARG A 34 2.01 -10.38 -31.23
N PRO A 35 3.16 -9.82 -30.80
CA PRO A 35 3.18 -8.49 -30.19
C PRO A 35 2.69 -7.43 -31.18
N VAL A 36 1.94 -6.46 -30.66
CA VAL A 36 1.44 -5.33 -31.43
C VAL A 36 2.21 -4.09 -31.05
N SER A 37 3.03 -3.56 -31.94
CA SER A 37 3.84 -2.37 -31.72
C SER A 37 3.15 -1.09 -32.16
N SER A 38 3.61 0.04 -31.60
CA SER A 38 3.16 1.40 -31.95
C SER A 38 1.65 1.60 -31.83
N LEU A 39 1.01 0.90 -30.90
CA LEU A 39 -0.40 1.05 -30.59
C LEU A 39 -0.58 1.94 -29.37
N GLU A 40 -1.42 2.96 -29.48
CA GLU A 40 -1.76 3.83 -28.34
C GLU A 40 -2.54 3.02 -27.30
N VAL A 41 -2.07 3.12 -26.04
CA VAL A 41 -2.72 2.56 -24.85
C VAL A 41 -2.97 3.68 -23.86
N ARG A 42 -4.17 3.71 -23.31
CA ARG A 42 -4.63 4.64 -22.27
C ARG A 42 -4.78 3.88 -20.97
N LEU A 43 -4.03 4.27 -19.95
CA LEU A 43 -4.14 3.72 -18.61
C LEU A 43 -4.93 4.69 -17.73
N THR A 44 -5.96 4.20 -17.07
CA THR A 44 -6.82 5.00 -16.19
C THR A 44 -6.94 4.32 -14.82
N LEU A 45 -6.71 5.09 -13.76
CA LEU A 45 -7.00 4.69 -12.39
C LEU A 45 -8.42 5.15 -12.04
N ASP A 46 -9.30 4.21 -11.70
CA ASP A 46 -10.74 4.42 -11.44
C ASP A 46 -11.40 5.25 -12.56
N SER A 47 -11.88 6.46 -12.22
CA SER A 47 -12.50 7.40 -13.15
C SER A 47 -11.62 8.62 -13.44
N GLY A 48 -10.31 8.52 -13.18
CA GLY A 48 -9.35 9.60 -13.37
C GLY A 48 -9.07 9.93 -14.83
N PHE A 49 -8.12 10.83 -15.05
CA PHE A 49 -7.64 11.15 -16.39
C PHE A 49 -6.72 10.05 -16.90
N PRO A 50 -6.84 9.66 -18.18
CA PRO A 50 -5.98 8.63 -18.75
C PRO A 50 -4.55 9.13 -18.93
N LEU A 51 -3.59 8.28 -18.57
CA LEU A 51 -2.19 8.38 -18.97
C LEU A 51 -2.04 7.67 -20.31
N ILE A 52 -1.34 8.30 -21.26
CA ILE A 52 -1.25 7.81 -22.65
C ILE A 52 0.20 7.39 -22.92
N THR A 53 0.34 6.19 -23.47
CA THR A 53 1.62 5.63 -23.92
C THR A 53 1.43 4.85 -25.21
N ASN A 54 2.52 4.33 -25.81
CA ASN A 54 2.48 3.48 -26.97
C ASN A 54 3.25 2.19 -26.71
N THR A 55 2.80 1.10 -27.34
CA THR A 55 3.52 -0.17 -27.26
C THR A 55 4.84 -0.12 -28.05
N ASN A 56 5.87 -0.78 -27.52
CA ASN A 56 7.17 -1.00 -28.16
C ASN A 56 7.14 -2.20 -29.15
N SER A 57 8.30 -2.59 -29.70
CA SER A 57 8.43 -3.72 -30.63
C SER A 57 7.98 -5.05 -30.07
N ASP A 58 8.03 -5.21 -28.74
CA ASP A 58 7.65 -6.44 -28.04
C ASP A 58 6.18 -6.41 -27.60
N GLY A 59 5.44 -5.37 -28.02
CA GLY A 59 4.05 -5.15 -27.64
C GLY A 59 3.86 -4.67 -26.20
N GLU A 60 4.95 -4.35 -25.51
CA GLU A 60 4.92 -3.85 -24.14
C GLU A 60 4.59 -2.35 -24.13
N PHE A 61 3.76 -1.94 -23.19
CA PHE A 61 3.57 -0.54 -22.81
C PHE A 61 3.96 -0.34 -21.35
N SER A 62 4.45 0.86 -21.03
CA SER A 62 4.77 1.27 -19.67
C SER A 62 4.45 2.73 -19.47
N VAL A 63 4.00 3.09 -18.26
CA VAL A 63 3.71 4.46 -17.85
C VAL A 63 3.87 4.60 -16.33
N ASP A 64 4.40 5.73 -15.89
CA ASP A 64 4.54 6.05 -14.48
C ASP A 64 3.24 6.67 -13.95
N LEU A 65 2.65 6.00 -12.95
CA LEU A 65 1.42 6.42 -12.28
C LEU A 65 1.77 7.00 -10.90
N GLU A 66 1.48 8.28 -10.72
CA GLU A 66 1.57 8.92 -9.40
C GLU A 66 0.38 8.52 -8.53
N ILE A 67 0.66 8.15 -7.27
CA ILE A 67 -0.35 7.81 -6.25
C ILE A 67 -0.27 8.85 -5.13
N PRO A 68 -1.07 9.93 -5.21
CA PRO A 68 -1.03 11.02 -4.24
C PRO A 68 -1.40 10.56 -2.82
N TYR A 69 -1.03 11.34 -1.80
CA TYR A 69 -1.45 11.13 -0.40
C TYR A 69 -2.97 11.01 -0.22
N GLY A 70 -3.75 11.73 -1.00
CA GLY A 70 -5.21 11.72 -0.91
C GLY A 70 -5.89 10.51 -1.56
N THR A 71 -5.12 9.57 -2.13
CA THR A 71 -5.68 8.35 -2.70
C THR A 71 -6.21 7.48 -1.56
N SER A 72 -7.47 7.02 -1.68
CA SER A 72 -8.06 6.12 -0.69
C SER A 72 -7.28 4.81 -0.61
N LEU A 73 -7.24 4.20 0.59
CA LEU A 73 -6.58 2.91 0.76
C LEU A 73 -7.47 1.77 0.28
N GLY A 74 -6.83 0.68 -0.14
CA GLY A 74 -7.51 -0.51 -0.61
C GLY A 74 -7.44 -0.71 -2.11
N TYR A 75 -8.40 -1.44 -2.68
CA TYR A 75 -8.40 -1.80 -4.08
C TYR A 75 -9.00 -0.72 -4.97
N HIS A 76 -8.26 -0.37 -6.01
CA HIS A 76 -8.64 0.51 -7.11
C HIS A 76 -8.71 -0.27 -8.42
N ASN A 77 -9.49 0.20 -9.37
CA ASN A 77 -9.54 -0.36 -10.71
C ASN A 77 -8.49 0.33 -11.59
N LEU A 78 -7.62 -0.46 -12.19
CA LEU A 78 -6.63 -0.01 -13.16
C LEU A 78 -7.05 -0.52 -14.53
N THR A 79 -7.47 0.38 -15.43
CA THR A 79 -7.99 0.01 -16.75
C THR A 79 -7.02 0.43 -17.85
N ALA A 80 -6.58 -0.52 -18.65
CA ALA A 80 -5.84 -0.28 -19.88
C ALA A 80 -6.77 -0.44 -21.09
N GLU A 81 -6.85 0.59 -21.91
CA GLU A 81 -7.69 0.64 -23.11
C GLU A 81 -6.87 1.06 -24.32
N SER A 82 -7.13 0.43 -25.46
CA SER A 82 -6.73 0.94 -26.77
C SER A 82 -7.96 1.10 -27.64
N LEU A 83 -8.11 2.24 -28.27
CA LEU A 83 -9.17 2.50 -29.24
C LEU A 83 -8.93 1.76 -30.57
N GLY A 84 -7.75 1.13 -30.71
CA GLY A 84 -7.35 0.49 -31.94
C GLY A 84 -6.83 1.49 -32.99
N ASN A 85 -6.71 1.01 -34.22
CA ASN A 85 -6.30 1.82 -35.37
C ASN A 85 -6.89 1.22 -36.67
N ASN A 86 -6.36 1.60 -37.81
CA ASN A 86 -6.82 1.09 -39.11
C ASN A 86 -6.68 -0.44 -39.30
N TYR A 87 -5.83 -1.08 -38.50
CA TYR A 87 -5.51 -2.52 -38.60
C TYR A 87 -6.06 -3.31 -37.41
N TYR A 88 -6.27 -2.67 -36.27
CA TYR A 88 -6.64 -3.32 -35.01
C TYR A 88 -7.91 -2.74 -34.46
N ILE A 89 -8.84 -3.61 -34.04
CA ILE A 89 -10.05 -3.24 -33.31
C ILE A 89 -9.68 -2.99 -31.85
N GLY A 90 -10.15 -1.89 -31.28
CA GLY A 90 -9.92 -1.53 -29.89
C GLY A 90 -10.39 -2.60 -28.91
N ASN A 91 -9.76 -2.60 -27.73
CA ASN A 91 -10.10 -3.48 -26.61
C ASN A 91 -9.69 -2.81 -25.30
N SER A 92 -10.22 -3.33 -24.18
CA SER A 92 -9.86 -2.89 -22.84
C SER A 92 -9.72 -4.08 -21.90
N THR A 93 -8.94 -3.90 -20.84
CA THR A 93 -8.83 -4.83 -19.72
C THR A 93 -8.73 -4.05 -18.42
N THR A 94 -9.15 -4.66 -17.31
CA THR A 94 -9.08 -4.06 -15.98
C THR A 94 -8.38 -5.03 -15.03
N SER A 95 -7.43 -4.51 -14.27
CA SER A 95 -6.75 -5.18 -13.17
C SER A 95 -6.96 -4.40 -11.87
N LYS A 96 -6.33 -4.83 -10.80
CA LYS A 96 -6.40 -4.19 -9.49
C LYS A 96 -5.08 -3.54 -9.12
N LEU A 97 -5.17 -2.34 -8.55
CA LEU A 97 -4.10 -1.70 -7.81
C LEU A 97 -4.50 -1.68 -6.34
N PHE A 98 -3.70 -2.32 -5.48
CA PHE A 98 -3.89 -2.25 -4.04
C PHE A 98 -3.05 -1.12 -3.46
N VAL A 99 -3.70 -0.07 -2.93
CA VAL A 99 -3.03 1.10 -2.35
C VAL A 99 -2.94 0.95 -0.85
N GLN A 100 -1.72 1.04 -0.32
CA GLN A 100 -1.40 0.96 1.11
C GLN A 100 -0.97 2.32 1.64
N GLY A 101 -1.26 2.57 2.92
CA GLY A 101 -0.79 3.76 3.64
C GLY A 101 0.46 3.45 4.46
N GLN A 102 1.38 4.42 4.51
CA GLN A 102 2.49 4.37 5.46
C GLN A 102 2.01 4.84 6.84
N THR A 103 2.40 4.11 7.88
CA THR A 103 2.07 4.45 9.26
C THR A 103 3.31 4.90 10.03
N PHE A 104 3.08 5.78 10.99
CA PHE A 104 4.06 6.27 11.95
C PHE A 104 3.59 5.97 13.37
N LEU A 105 4.48 5.35 14.17
CA LEU A 105 4.18 4.95 15.54
C LEU A 105 5.09 5.71 16.49
N THR A 106 4.49 6.33 17.53
CA THR A 106 5.21 6.94 18.65
C THR A 106 4.90 6.19 19.93
N LEU A 107 5.93 6.03 20.77
CA LEU A 107 5.84 5.41 22.08
C LEU A 107 6.35 6.39 23.13
N ASP A 108 5.52 6.71 24.10
CA ASP A 108 5.86 7.52 25.27
C ASP A 108 5.81 6.65 26.53
N VAL A 109 6.97 6.46 27.14
CA VAL A 109 7.17 5.70 28.37
C VAL A 109 8.15 6.43 29.30
N PRO A 110 8.05 6.27 30.63
CA PRO A 110 8.99 6.85 31.55
C PRO A 110 10.43 6.38 31.26
N ALA A 111 11.39 7.30 31.28
CA ALA A 111 12.80 6.99 31.04
C ALA A 111 13.44 6.16 32.17
N SER A 112 12.85 6.19 33.36
CA SER A 112 13.27 5.39 34.52
C SER A 112 12.09 5.12 35.43
N LEU A 113 12.13 3.99 36.14
CA LEU A 113 11.11 3.59 37.12
C LEU A 113 11.80 3.23 38.42
N GLU A 114 11.12 3.55 39.52
CA GLU A 114 11.53 3.04 40.83
C GLU A 114 11.06 1.59 41.01
N PHE A 115 11.74 0.90 41.92
CA PHE A 115 11.41 -0.47 42.27
C PHE A 115 9.96 -0.59 42.79
N LYS A 116 9.23 -1.60 42.32
CA LYS A 116 7.82 -1.85 42.60
C LYS A 116 6.87 -0.70 42.20
N GLN A 117 7.23 0.10 41.24
CA GLN A 117 6.37 1.14 40.71
C GLN A 117 5.56 0.60 39.53
N GLU A 118 4.29 0.89 39.50
CA GLU A 118 3.45 0.78 38.32
C GLU A 118 3.74 1.95 37.37
N PHE A 119 3.77 1.70 36.09
CA PHE A 119 3.87 2.76 35.09
C PHE A 119 2.86 2.57 33.96
N THR A 120 2.53 3.66 33.32
CA THR A 120 1.69 3.70 32.14
C THR A 120 2.51 4.18 30.95
N GLY A 121 2.38 3.49 29.82
CA GLY A 121 2.88 3.94 28.54
C GLY A 121 1.75 4.33 27.61
N THR A 122 2.01 5.28 26.74
CA THR A 122 1.10 5.74 25.71
C THR A 122 1.69 5.50 24.32
N ILE A 123 0.89 4.98 23.42
CA ILE A 123 1.27 4.72 22.03
C ILE A 123 0.33 5.53 21.15
N THR A 124 0.86 6.17 20.12
CA THR A 124 0.04 6.83 19.09
C THR A 124 0.42 6.26 17.73
N LEU A 125 -0.57 5.84 16.97
CA LEU A 125 -0.43 5.34 15.60
C LEU A 125 -1.15 6.28 14.64
N GLN A 126 -0.39 6.83 13.70
CA GLN A 126 -0.88 7.74 12.68
C GLN A 126 -0.43 7.28 11.30
N MET A 127 -1.15 7.64 10.26
CA MET A 127 -0.66 7.63 8.90
C MET A 127 0.30 8.80 8.69
N TYR A 128 1.10 8.73 7.65
CA TYR A 128 2.09 9.77 7.31
C TYR A 128 1.44 11.14 7.00
N ASP A 129 0.17 11.16 6.62
CA ASP A 129 -0.64 12.39 6.42
C ASP A 129 -1.20 12.98 7.71
N GLY A 130 -0.91 12.35 8.87
CA GLY A 130 -1.40 12.76 10.19
C GLY A 130 -2.76 12.17 10.59
N THR A 131 -3.40 11.38 9.71
CA THR A 131 -4.65 10.70 10.03
C THR A 131 -4.43 9.63 11.10
N TYR A 132 -5.25 9.60 12.13
CA TYR A 132 -5.17 8.61 13.20
C TYR A 132 -5.69 7.24 12.76
N VAL A 133 -4.98 6.17 13.14
CA VAL A 133 -5.37 4.80 12.84
C VAL A 133 -6.10 4.20 14.04
N SER A 134 -7.41 4.10 13.93
CA SER A 134 -8.30 3.57 14.98
C SER A 134 -8.49 2.05 14.85
N GLY A 135 -8.67 1.37 15.99
CA GLY A 135 -8.96 -0.07 16.01
C GLY A 135 -7.75 -0.95 15.65
N ALA A 136 -6.54 -0.38 15.62
CA ALA A 136 -5.32 -1.10 15.28
C ALA A 136 -4.82 -1.95 16.46
N PRO A 137 -4.60 -3.25 16.31
CA PRO A 137 -3.99 -4.09 17.32
C PRO A 137 -2.48 -3.83 17.37
N LEU A 138 -1.96 -3.53 18.55
CA LEU A 138 -0.55 -3.27 18.81
C LEU A 138 0.01 -4.31 19.77
N LEU A 139 1.10 -4.97 19.41
CA LEU A 139 1.82 -5.89 20.26
C LEU A 139 2.97 -5.17 20.96
N ILE A 140 2.96 -5.16 22.29
CA ILE A 140 3.99 -4.55 23.14
C ILE A 140 4.83 -5.67 23.73
N SER A 141 6.15 -5.54 23.64
CA SER A 141 7.11 -6.48 24.19
C SER A 141 8.06 -5.78 25.17
N PHE A 142 8.36 -6.45 26.27
CA PHE A 142 9.24 -5.97 27.35
C PHE A 142 10.46 -6.89 27.46
N GLU A 143 11.63 -6.42 27.01
CA GLU A 143 12.88 -7.18 27.09
C GLU A 143 13.79 -6.66 28.22
N PRO A 144 14.48 -7.52 28.96
CA PRO A 144 14.65 -8.97 28.76
C PRO A 144 13.63 -9.85 29.48
N LEU A 145 12.47 -9.32 29.90
CA LEU A 145 11.48 -10.08 30.69
C LEU A 145 10.72 -11.12 29.85
N GLY A 146 10.74 -11.02 28.53
CA GLY A 146 9.98 -11.88 27.65
C GLY A 146 8.44 -11.72 27.79
N MET A 147 7.99 -10.60 28.40
CA MET A 147 6.58 -10.32 28.57
C MET A 147 6.02 -9.61 27.33
N THR A 148 4.80 -9.98 26.95
CA THR A 148 4.08 -9.32 25.88
C THR A 148 2.66 -8.99 26.31
N THR A 149 2.12 -7.89 25.76
CA THR A 149 0.71 -7.51 25.93
C THR A 149 0.18 -6.94 24.62
N MET A 150 -1.12 -7.04 24.41
CA MET A 150 -1.78 -6.49 23.24
C MET A 150 -2.75 -5.39 23.67
N VAL A 151 -2.74 -4.27 22.95
CA VAL A 151 -3.68 -3.16 23.12
C VAL A 151 -4.25 -2.78 21.75
N VAL A 152 -5.35 -2.03 21.76
CA VAL A 152 -6.00 -1.59 20.53
C VAL A 152 -6.12 -0.06 20.58
N THR A 153 -5.84 0.61 19.47
CA THR A 153 -5.95 2.07 19.37
C THR A 153 -7.41 2.53 19.40
N ASP A 154 -7.66 3.63 20.09
CA ASP A 154 -8.94 4.32 20.13
C ASP A 154 -9.16 5.18 18.85
N TYR A 155 -10.22 5.99 18.84
CA TYR A 155 -10.58 6.87 17.71
C TYR A 155 -9.55 7.98 17.42
N ASN A 156 -8.68 8.31 18.40
CA ASN A 156 -7.55 9.22 18.24
C ASN A 156 -6.24 8.50 17.87
N GLY A 157 -6.30 7.22 17.49
CA GLY A 157 -5.13 6.40 17.21
C GLY A 157 -4.26 6.15 18.43
N THR A 158 -4.79 6.34 19.66
CA THR A 158 -4.04 6.25 20.91
C THR A 158 -4.39 4.95 21.63
N ALA A 159 -3.37 4.27 22.14
CA ALA A 159 -3.53 3.14 23.05
C ALA A 159 -2.69 3.36 24.31
N THR A 160 -3.21 2.94 25.47
CA THR A 160 -2.49 2.99 26.74
C THR A 160 -2.31 1.58 27.30
N PHE A 161 -1.20 1.37 27.98
CA PHE A 161 -0.93 0.15 28.70
C PHE A 161 -0.32 0.45 30.06
N SER A 162 -0.57 -0.41 31.03
CA SER A 162 0.08 -0.35 32.35
C SER A 162 0.90 -1.62 32.56
N SER A 163 2.02 -1.48 33.25
CA SER A 163 2.83 -2.62 33.66
C SER A 163 3.48 -2.38 35.02
N TYR A 164 3.78 -3.46 35.72
CA TYR A 164 4.37 -3.46 37.04
C TYR A 164 5.57 -4.38 37.08
N PHE A 165 6.72 -3.86 37.53
CA PHE A 165 7.94 -4.63 37.66
C PHE A 165 8.30 -4.85 39.13
N SER A 166 8.27 -6.13 39.53
CA SER A 166 8.61 -6.56 40.89
C SER A 166 10.06 -6.95 41.10
N GLY A 167 10.90 -6.80 40.06
CA GLY A 167 12.32 -7.17 40.07
C GLY A 167 13.12 -6.39 41.14
N ASN A 168 14.22 -6.96 41.56
CA ASN A 168 15.05 -6.45 42.67
C ASN A 168 16.40 -5.90 42.21
N THR A 169 16.61 -5.77 40.90
CA THR A 169 17.86 -5.35 40.28
C THR A 169 17.58 -4.27 39.24
N THR A 170 18.50 -3.30 39.14
CA THR A 170 18.49 -2.34 38.04
C THR A 170 18.92 -3.05 36.76
N ILE A 171 17.97 -3.26 35.86
CA ILE A 171 18.22 -3.80 34.53
C ILE A 171 17.75 -2.78 33.48
N PRO A 172 18.51 -2.56 32.39
CA PRO A 172 17.99 -1.80 31.27
C PRO A 172 16.83 -2.57 30.66
N MET A 173 15.72 -1.87 30.44
CA MET A 173 14.53 -2.44 29.80
C MET A 173 14.33 -1.81 28.44
N GLN A 174 13.99 -2.62 27.48
CA GLN A 174 13.56 -2.18 26.17
C GLN A 174 12.06 -2.48 26.02
N VAL A 175 11.29 -1.44 25.69
CA VAL A 175 9.88 -1.57 25.32
C VAL A 175 9.80 -1.42 23.82
N THR A 176 9.27 -2.44 23.16
CA THR A 176 9.07 -2.44 21.71
C THR A 176 7.59 -2.55 21.41
N VAL A 177 7.13 -1.77 20.44
CA VAL A 177 5.75 -1.83 19.95
C VAL A 177 5.77 -2.22 18.48
N ASN A 178 4.97 -3.21 18.13
CA ASN A 178 4.83 -3.68 16.75
C ASN A 178 3.38 -3.55 16.28
N TYR A 179 3.23 -2.99 15.08
CA TYR A 179 1.99 -2.95 14.32
C TYR A 179 2.21 -3.69 13.00
N THR A 180 1.44 -4.73 12.76
CA THR A 180 1.60 -5.60 11.59
C THR A 180 0.70 -5.19 10.41
N GLY A 181 -0.06 -4.12 10.56
CA GLY A 181 -1.08 -3.71 9.59
C GLY A 181 -2.45 -4.31 9.90
N ASN A 182 -3.48 -3.74 9.30
CA ASN A 182 -4.81 -4.34 9.20
C ASN A 182 -4.92 -4.98 7.81
N GLU A 183 -5.40 -6.22 7.75
CA GLU A 183 -5.77 -6.89 6.49
C GLU A 183 -7.06 -6.30 5.91
#